data_02de15cb32c9984ccccde128fd5e6db5
#
_entry.id   02de15cb32c9984ccccde128fd5e6db5
#
_cell.length_a   1.000
_cell.length_b   1.000
_cell.length_c   1.000
_cell.angle_alpha   90.00
_cell.angle_beta   90.00
_cell.angle_gamma   90.00
#
_symmetry.space_group_name_H-M   'P 1'
#
loop_
_entity.id
_entity.type
_entity.pdbx_description
1 polymer ?
#
loop_
_entity_poly.entity_id
_entity_poly.type
_entity_poly.pdbx_seq_one_letter_code
_entity_poly.pdbx_strand_id
1 'polypeptide(L)'
;SYVEINNFYTMTVYEKGSEVVRMYQTLFGRDGFRKGMDLYFKRHDGHAVTCDDFRHAMADANGRDLAQFERWYSQAGTPRVSVRTAYDAAARRYTVTLAQGYGDASPAARETQQGPLLIPFAIGLIGRDGRDLPLRLDGEAAAAGTTRVLDFTDTEQTFTFVDVPEQPLPSLLRNFSSPVIVEYDYSDDDLAFLLAHDSDP
;
A
#
# COMPACT_ATOMS: atom_id res chain seq x y z
N SER A 1 3.22 7.68 29.64
CA SER A 1 2.47 7.05 30.72
C SER A 1 0.99 7.31 30.55
N TYR A 2 0.18 6.28 30.66
CA TYR A 2 -1.28 6.37 30.55
C TYR A 2 -1.87 6.68 31.92
N VAL A 3 -2.81 7.61 31.97
CA VAL A 3 -3.50 7.97 33.23
C VAL A 3 -4.50 6.87 33.63
N GLU A 4 -5.05 6.18 32.62
CA GLU A 4 -5.95 5.04 32.76
C GLU A 4 -5.68 3.98 31.70
N ILE A 5 -5.88 2.69 32.02
CA ILE A 5 -5.73 1.57 31.07
C ILE A 5 -6.70 1.71 29.88
N ASN A 6 -7.85 2.33 30.06
CA ASN A 6 -8.84 2.59 29.01
C ASN A 6 -8.29 3.44 27.85
N ASN A 7 -7.31 4.30 28.09
CA ASN A 7 -6.65 5.10 27.07
C ASN A 7 -5.80 4.26 26.10
N PHE A 8 -5.54 3.01 26.41
CA PHE A 8 -4.85 2.09 25.54
C PHE A 8 -5.74 1.61 24.38
N TYR A 9 -7.05 1.50 24.62
CA TYR A 9 -8.06 1.08 23.64
C TYR A 9 -8.56 2.27 22.81
N THR A 10 -7.64 2.94 22.14
CA THR A 10 -7.95 4.11 21.30
C THR A 10 -8.17 3.69 19.85
N MET A 11 -8.73 4.59 19.04
CA MET A 11 -8.83 4.44 17.59
C MET A 11 -7.48 4.06 16.95
N THR A 12 -6.36 4.56 17.48
CA THR A 12 -5.02 4.21 17.01
C THR A 12 -4.73 2.71 17.11
N VAL A 13 -5.11 2.07 18.20
CA VAL A 13 -4.83 0.63 18.37
C VAL A 13 -5.78 -0.22 17.54
N TYR A 14 -7.07 0.09 17.55
CA TYR A 14 -8.05 -0.69 16.81
C TYR A 14 -8.04 -0.38 15.31
N GLU A 15 -8.17 0.89 14.92
CA GLU A 15 -8.31 1.27 13.52
C GLU A 15 -6.96 1.17 12.78
N LYS A 16 -5.93 1.90 13.23
CA LYS A 16 -4.62 1.83 12.58
C LYS A 16 -4.01 0.42 12.69
N GLY A 17 -4.17 -0.25 13.83
CA GLY A 17 -3.66 -1.60 14.04
C GLY A 17 -4.27 -2.61 13.08
N SER A 18 -5.60 -2.56 12.86
CA SER A 18 -6.28 -3.41 11.90
C SER A 18 -5.83 -3.16 10.48
N GLU A 19 -5.62 -1.89 10.09
CA GLU A 19 -5.11 -1.53 8.76
C GLU A 19 -3.67 -2.01 8.56
N VAL A 20 -2.81 -1.93 9.59
CA VAL A 20 -1.46 -2.50 9.52
C VAL A 20 -1.49 -4.01 9.34
N VAL A 21 -2.39 -4.71 10.04
CA VAL A 21 -2.57 -6.16 9.83
C VAL A 21 -3.12 -6.46 8.45
N ARG A 22 -4.06 -5.66 7.92
CA ARG A 22 -4.60 -5.81 6.58
C ARG A 22 -3.55 -5.65 5.48
N MET A 23 -2.56 -4.77 5.67
CA MET A 23 -1.46 -4.62 4.72
C MET A 23 -0.66 -5.91 4.51
N TYR A 24 -0.52 -6.79 5.49
CA TYR A 24 0.10 -8.10 5.27
C TYR A 24 -0.71 -8.94 4.28
N GLN A 25 -2.04 -8.91 4.37
CA GLN A 25 -2.88 -9.61 3.40
C GLN A 25 -2.77 -8.98 2.00
N THR A 26 -2.65 -7.65 1.91
CA THR A 26 -2.41 -6.95 0.64
C THR A 26 -1.08 -7.37 0.01
N LEU A 27 -0.01 -7.48 0.82
CA LEU A 27 1.34 -7.87 0.36
C LEU A 27 1.43 -9.33 -0.08
N PHE A 28 0.78 -10.24 0.63
CA PHE A 28 0.97 -11.70 0.46
C PHE A 28 -0.22 -12.40 -0.20
N GLY A 29 -1.31 -11.67 -0.40
CA GLY A 29 -2.58 -12.27 -0.77
C GLY A 29 -3.18 -13.12 0.36
N ARG A 30 -4.36 -13.66 0.12
CA ARG A 30 -5.10 -14.44 1.12
C ARG A 30 -4.35 -15.69 1.58
N ASP A 31 -3.71 -16.40 0.64
CA ASP A 31 -3.02 -17.66 0.95
C ASP A 31 -1.72 -17.42 1.70
N GLY A 32 -0.95 -16.39 1.33
CA GLY A 32 0.28 -16.02 2.02
C GLY A 32 0.00 -15.51 3.44
N PHE A 33 -1.05 -14.71 3.61
CA PHE A 33 -1.51 -14.27 4.92
C PHE A 33 -1.92 -15.46 5.80
N ARG A 34 -2.66 -16.43 5.23
CA ARG A 34 -3.05 -17.64 5.94
C ARG A 34 -1.85 -18.46 6.40
N LYS A 35 -0.84 -18.64 5.54
CA LYS A 35 0.42 -19.32 5.91
C LYS A 35 1.12 -18.63 7.08
N GLY A 36 1.16 -17.30 7.07
CA GLY A 36 1.72 -16.50 8.15
C GLY A 36 0.97 -16.70 9.46
N MET A 37 -0.37 -16.69 9.41
CA MET A 37 -1.23 -16.95 10.58
C MET A 37 -0.99 -18.34 11.16
N ASP A 38 -0.96 -19.39 10.31
CA ASP A 38 -0.73 -20.75 10.76
C ASP A 38 0.64 -20.90 11.44
N LEU A 39 1.69 -20.25 10.89
CA LEU A 39 3.01 -20.25 11.49
C LEU A 39 3.04 -19.47 12.82
N TYR A 40 2.34 -18.33 12.87
CA TYR A 40 2.24 -17.53 14.09
C TYR A 40 1.60 -18.34 15.23
N PHE A 41 0.46 -18.95 15.01
CA PHE A 41 -0.18 -19.80 16.02
C PHE A 41 0.68 -21.02 16.39
N LYS A 42 1.30 -21.68 15.42
CA LYS A 42 2.19 -22.80 15.69
C LYS A 42 3.36 -22.44 16.63
N ARG A 43 3.88 -21.21 16.52
CA ARG A 43 5.03 -20.74 17.31
C ARG A 43 4.62 -20.23 18.69
N HIS A 44 3.47 -19.58 18.77
CA HIS A 44 3.17 -18.66 19.87
C HIS A 44 1.84 -18.94 20.59
N ASP A 45 1.11 -20.00 20.23
CA ASP A 45 -0.14 -20.32 20.90
C ASP A 45 0.07 -20.49 22.43
N GLY A 46 -0.76 -19.79 23.20
CA GLY A 46 -0.65 -19.75 24.65
C GLY A 46 0.49 -18.89 25.23
N HIS A 47 1.25 -18.18 24.41
CA HIS A 47 2.34 -17.31 24.85
C HIS A 47 1.96 -15.83 24.79
N ALA A 48 2.60 -15.00 25.62
CA ALA A 48 2.59 -13.55 25.47
C ALA A 48 3.57 -13.16 24.37
N VAL A 49 3.11 -12.36 23.40
CA VAL A 49 3.85 -12.03 22.18
C VAL A 49 3.83 -10.53 21.90
N THR A 50 4.70 -10.12 20.98
CA THR A 50 4.82 -8.74 20.48
C THR A 50 4.35 -8.64 19.02
N CYS A 51 4.22 -7.42 18.51
CA CYS A 51 3.98 -7.18 17.09
C CYS A 51 5.11 -7.73 16.20
N ASP A 52 6.34 -7.75 16.72
CA ASP A 52 7.50 -8.31 16.02
C ASP A 52 7.39 -9.83 15.81
N ASP A 53 6.88 -10.55 16.80
CA ASP A 53 6.67 -12.00 16.67
C ASP A 53 5.69 -12.30 15.52
N PHE A 54 4.62 -11.48 15.40
CA PHE A 54 3.67 -11.57 14.31
C PHE A 54 4.33 -11.24 12.95
N ARG A 55 5.08 -10.13 12.89
CA ARG A 55 5.80 -9.69 11.68
C ARG A 55 6.81 -10.76 11.22
N HIS A 56 7.58 -11.34 12.13
CA HIS A 56 8.52 -12.41 11.81
C HIS A 56 7.83 -13.67 11.30
N ALA A 57 6.68 -14.06 11.88
CA ALA A 57 5.92 -15.19 11.38
C ALA A 57 5.40 -14.95 9.94
N MET A 58 4.92 -13.73 9.64
CA MET A 58 4.51 -13.35 8.29
C MET A 58 5.68 -13.35 7.30
N ALA A 59 6.84 -12.81 7.70
CA ALA A 59 8.05 -12.77 6.90
C ALA A 59 8.55 -14.19 6.56
N ASP A 60 8.71 -15.02 7.58
CA ASP A 60 9.27 -16.37 7.43
C ASP A 60 8.37 -17.30 6.61
N ALA A 61 7.04 -17.23 6.84
CA ALA A 61 6.08 -18.06 6.12
C ALA A 61 6.04 -17.76 4.62
N ASN A 62 6.42 -16.53 4.23
CA ASN A 62 6.36 -16.05 2.85
C ASN A 62 7.75 -15.83 2.23
N GLY A 63 8.83 -16.08 2.97
CA GLY A 63 10.21 -15.91 2.48
C GLY A 63 10.53 -14.46 2.08
N ARG A 64 9.96 -13.46 2.79
CA ARG A 64 10.09 -12.05 2.45
C ARG A 64 10.62 -11.24 3.62
N ASP A 65 11.61 -10.38 3.35
CA ASP A 65 12.09 -9.42 4.35
C ASP A 65 11.02 -8.36 4.63
N LEU A 66 10.67 -8.21 5.90
CA LEU A 66 9.74 -7.21 6.43
C LEU A 66 10.40 -6.29 7.47
N ALA A 67 11.73 -6.17 7.48
CA ALA A 67 12.43 -5.29 8.42
C ALA A 67 11.94 -3.83 8.29
N GLN A 68 11.78 -3.35 7.06
CA GLN A 68 11.26 -2.00 6.81
C GLN A 68 9.80 -1.82 7.26
N PHE A 69 9.01 -2.89 7.23
CA PHE A 69 7.60 -2.85 7.65
C PHE A 69 7.44 -2.56 9.15
N GLU A 70 8.46 -2.84 9.97
CA GLU A 70 8.49 -2.49 11.40
C GLU A 70 8.17 -1.01 11.65
N ARG A 71 8.57 -0.13 10.74
CA ARG A 71 8.35 1.31 10.84
C ARG A 71 6.88 1.70 10.96
N TRP A 72 5.95 0.88 10.52
CA TRP A 72 4.51 1.10 10.73
C TRP A 72 4.10 1.05 12.21
N TYR A 73 4.86 0.35 13.03
CA TYR A 73 4.64 0.25 14.48
C TYR A 73 5.38 1.34 15.27
N SER A 74 6.50 1.83 14.77
CA SER A 74 7.38 2.75 15.49
C SER A 74 7.27 4.21 15.05
N GLN A 75 6.86 4.48 13.80
CA GLN A 75 6.72 5.85 13.29
C GLN A 75 5.31 6.40 13.50
N ALA A 76 5.22 7.58 14.10
CA ALA A 76 3.96 8.30 14.32
C ALA A 76 3.55 9.12 13.09
N GLY A 77 2.25 9.35 12.96
CA GLY A 77 1.66 10.17 11.91
C GLY A 77 1.02 9.33 10.79
N THR A 78 0.31 10.02 9.88
CA THR A 78 -0.27 9.42 8.68
C THR A 78 0.58 9.84 7.48
N PRO A 79 1.18 8.88 6.75
CA PRO A 79 2.00 9.22 5.59
C PRO A 79 1.14 9.77 4.46
N ARG A 80 1.73 10.70 3.70
CA ARG A 80 1.18 11.23 2.45
C ARG A 80 1.93 10.62 1.29
N VAL A 81 1.22 10.24 0.25
CA VAL A 81 1.78 9.74 -1.00
C VAL A 81 1.33 10.67 -2.12
N SER A 82 2.25 11.47 -2.62
CA SER A 82 2.02 12.25 -3.83
C SER A 82 2.29 11.39 -5.06
N VAL A 83 1.40 11.48 -6.04
CA VAL A 83 1.44 10.67 -7.25
C VAL A 83 1.61 11.57 -8.46
N ARG A 84 2.53 11.22 -9.33
CA ARG A 84 2.70 11.84 -10.65
C ARG A 84 2.67 10.77 -11.71
N THR A 85 2.01 11.04 -12.83
CA THR A 85 1.89 10.10 -13.93
C THR A 85 2.32 10.71 -15.25
N ALA A 86 2.80 9.87 -16.17
CA ALA A 86 3.09 10.26 -17.53
C ALA A 86 2.77 9.11 -18.51
N TYR A 87 2.27 9.45 -19.68
CA TYR A 87 1.99 8.48 -20.75
C TYR A 87 2.78 8.78 -22.01
N ASP A 88 3.55 7.81 -22.46
CA ASP A 88 4.24 7.83 -23.75
C ASP A 88 3.45 6.95 -24.74
N ALA A 89 2.70 7.60 -25.64
CA ALA A 89 1.88 6.92 -26.62
C ALA A 89 2.71 6.15 -27.66
N ALA A 90 3.90 6.65 -28.01
CA ALA A 90 4.76 6.00 -29.00
C ALA A 90 5.36 4.70 -28.46
N ALA A 91 5.81 4.73 -27.19
CA ALA A 91 6.35 3.56 -26.51
C ALA A 91 5.26 2.70 -25.84
N ARG A 92 4.00 3.17 -25.79
CA ARG A 92 2.89 2.54 -25.06
C ARG A 92 3.25 2.27 -23.58
N ARG A 93 3.87 3.26 -22.94
CA ARG A 93 4.36 3.19 -21.57
C ARG A 93 3.62 4.18 -20.69
N TYR A 94 3.20 3.72 -19.53
CA TYR A 94 2.60 4.56 -18.51
C TYR A 94 3.46 4.50 -17.27
N THR A 95 3.96 5.65 -16.81
CA THR A 95 4.80 5.76 -15.62
C THR A 95 4.01 6.33 -14.46
N VAL A 96 4.20 5.76 -13.29
CA VAL A 96 3.66 6.23 -12.02
C VAL A 96 4.82 6.48 -11.08
N THR A 97 5.03 7.73 -10.70
CA THR A 97 6.01 8.10 -9.70
C THR A 97 5.30 8.41 -8.39
N LEU A 98 5.65 7.66 -7.36
CA LEU A 98 5.14 7.79 -5.99
C LEU A 98 6.22 8.46 -5.13
N ALA A 99 5.84 9.46 -4.34
CA ALA A 99 6.74 10.06 -3.34
C ALA A 99 6.02 10.08 -1.99
N GLN A 100 6.70 9.62 -0.92
CA GLN A 100 6.13 9.55 0.41
C GLN A 100 6.73 10.58 1.36
N GLY A 101 5.88 11.08 2.24
CA GLY A 101 6.26 12.04 3.28
C GLY A 101 5.19 12.12 4.37
N TYR A 102 5.40 12.99 5.34
CA TYR A 102 4.46 13.15 6.47
C TYR A 102 3.79 14.54 6.52
N GLY A 103 4.00 15.38 5.49
CA GLY A 103 3.41 16.72 5.44
C GLY A 103 3.69 17.52 6.73
N ASP A 104 2.63 18.13 7.29
CA ASP A 104 2.71 18.94 8.52
C ASP A 104 2.70 18.07 9.79
N ALA A 105 3.56 17.06 9.85
CA ALA A 105 3.71 16.24 11.04
C ALA A 105 4.11 17.10 12.26
N SER A 106 3.55 16.78 13.43
CA SER A 106 3.94 17.43 14.68
C SER A 106 5.43 17.21 14.98
N PRO A 107 6.09 18.08 15.75
CA PRO A 107 7.49 17.88 16.14
C PRO A 107 7.74 16.48 16.73
N ALA A 108 6.88 16.03 17.62
CA ALA A 108 6.98 14.69 18.23
C ALA A 108 6.84 13.56 17.21
N ALA A 109 5.99 13.71 16.19
CA ALA A 109 5.88 12.73 15.12
C ALA A 109 7.13 12.71 14.23
N ARG A 110 7.75 13.87 13.97
CA ARG A 110 9.00 13.97 13.19
C ARG A 110 10.18 13.29 13.89
N GLU A 111 10.23 13.33 15.22
CA GLU A 111 11.28 12.67 16.00
C GLU A 111 11.26 11.14 15.87
N THR A 112 10.11 10.55 15.54
CA THR A 112 9.98 9.09 15.36
C THR A 112 10.27 8.62 13.92
N GLN A 113 10.41 9.55 12.96
CA GLN A 113 10.60 9.22 11.55
C GLN A 113 12.02 8.69 11.29
N GLN A 114 12.11 7.41 10.91
CA GLN A 114 13.37 6.70 10.67
C GLN A 114 13.65 6.43 9.18
N GLY A 115 12.83 7.01 8.29
CA GLY A 115 12.97 6.83 6.85
C GLY A 115 11.68 6.37 6.16
N PRO A 116 11.75 5.99 4.88
CA PRO A 116 10.56 5.60 4.11
C PRO A 116 9.92 4.32 4.66
N LEU A 117 8.61 4.25 4.54
CA LEU A 117 7.81 3.06 4.86
C LEU A 117 7.78 2.09 3.66
N LEU A 118 7.58 0.80 3.92
CA LEU A 118 7.07 -0.12 2.91
C LEU A 118 5.56 0.08 2.83
N ILE A 119 5.09 0.65 1.70
CA ILE A 119 3.68 0.94 1.46
C ILE A 119 3.19 0.03 0.33
N PRO A 120 2.33 -0.96 0.60
CA PRO A 120 1.64 -1.70 -0.46
C PRO A 120 0.63 -0.78 -1.12
N PHE A 121 0.93 -0.34 -2.34
CA PHE A 121 0.11 0.61 -3.08
C PHE A 121 -0.60 -0.08 -4.23
N ALA A 122 -1.88 -0.39 -4.07
CA ALA A 122 -2.66 -1.02 -5.12
C ALA A 122 -3.14 0.01 -6.14
N ILE A 123 -2.98 -0.32 -7.42
CA ILE A 123 -3.35 0.54 -8.54
C ILE A 123 -4.05 -0.26 -9.64
N GLY A 124 -5.01 0.36 -10.28
CA GLY A 124 -5.60 -0.02 -11.55
C GLY A 124 -5.41 1.06 -12.60
N LEU A 125 -5.54 0.71 -13.87
CA LEU A 125 -5.58 1.65 -14.99
C LEU A 125 -6.89 1.43 -15.74
N ILE A 126 -7.70 2.48 -15.90
CA ILE A 126 -9.00 2.41 -16.56
C ILE A 126 -8.85 3.03 -17.96
N GLY A 127 -9.22 2.27 -18.97
CA GLY A 127 -9.25 2.72 -20.36
C GLY A 127 -10.38 3.71 -20.62
N ARG A 128 -10.34 4.38 -21.77
CA ARG A 128 -11.36 5.37 -22.19
C ARG A 128 -12.75 4.77 -22.35
N ASP A 129 -12.84 3.46 -22.53
CA ASP A 129 -14.10 2.70 -22.61
C ASP A 129 -14.68 2.35 -21.24
N GLY A 130 -14.04 2.80 -20.16
CA GLY A 130 -14.45 2.54 -18.77
C GLY A 130 -14.10 1.13 -18.27
N ARG A 131 -13.22 0.41 -18.95
CA ARG A 131 -12.80 -0.94 -18.53
C ARG A 131 -11.39 -0.91 -17.96
N ASP A 132 -11.15 -1.78 -17.01
CA ASP A 132 -9.81 -2.01 -16.49
C ASP A 132 -8.89 -2.58 -17.56
N LEU A 133 -7.70 -1.99 -17.67
CA LEU A 133 -6.64 -2.49 -18.55
C LEU A 133 -5.84 -3.60 -17.86
N PRO A 134 -5.38 -4.62 -18.60
CA PRO A 134 -4.43 -5.59 -18.09
C PRO A 134 -3.10 -4.91 -17.79
N LEU A 135 -2.52 -5.18 -16.60
CA LEU A 135 -1.33 -4.50 -16.10
C LEU A 135 -0.10 -5.39 -16.22
N ARG A 136 0.92 -4.87 -16.91
CA ARG A 136 2.24 -5.48 -17.02
C ARG A 136 3.31 -4.46 -16.65
N LEU A 137 4.07 -4.73 -15.60
CA LEU A 137 5.23 -3.92 -15.25
C LEU A 137 6.40 -4.20 -16.20
N ASP A 138 7.25 -3.20 -16.38
CA ASP A 138 8.47 -3.34 -17.17
C ASP A 138 9.35 -4.46 -16.58
N GLY A 139 9.85 -5.34 -17.44
CA GLY A 139 10.60 -6.55 -17.07
C GLY A 139 9.74 -7.79 -16.81
N GLU A 140 8.42 -7.70 -16.74
CA GLU A 140 7.56 -8.88 -16.61
C GLU A 140 7.26 -9.52 -17.96
N ALA A 141 7.13 -10.85 -17.99
CA ALA A 141 6.86 -11.60 -19.21
C ALA A 141 5.42 -11.42 -19.72
N ALA A 142 4.46 -11.24 -18.81
CA ALA A 142 3.03 -11.12 -19.12
C ALA A 142 2.31 -10.20 -18.12
N ALA A 143 1.12 -9.73 -18.52
CA ALA A 143 0.24 -9.01 -17.61
C ALA A 143 -0.24 -9.90 -16.46
N ALA A 144 -0.36 -9.34 -15.27
CA ALA A 144 -0.80 -10.03 -14.06
C ALA A 144 -2.04 -9.36 -13.46
N GLY A 145 -3.19 -9.56 -14.11
CA GLY A 145 -4.46 -8.99 -13.68
C GLY A 145 -4.66 -7.52 -14.07
N THR A 146 -5.66 -6.91 -13.50
CA THR A 146 -6.08 -5.52 -13.72
C THR A 146 -5.86 -4.62 -12.51
N THR A 147 -5.46 -5.20 -11.38
CA THR A 147 -5.01 -4.50 -10.18
C THR A 147 -3.62 -4.99 -9.82
N ARG A 148 -2.69 -4.07 -9.55
CA ARG A 148 -1.33 -4.39 -9.11
C ARG A 148 -1.06 -3.76 -7.76
N VAL A 149 -0.48 -4.54 -6.86
CA VAL A 149 0.11 -4.03 -5.63
C VAL A 149 1.56 -3.69 -5.92
N LEU A 150 1.90 -2.41 -5.81
CA LEU A 150 3.25 -1.91 -5.95
C LEU A 150 3.94 -1.92 -4.59
N ASP A 151 5.15 -2.47 -4.52
CA ASP A 151 5.98 -2.42 -3.32
C ASP A 151 6.71 -1.08 -3.27
N PHE A 152 6.08 -0.08 -2.69
CA PHE A 152 6.67 1.25 -2.57
C PHE A 152 7.52 1.33 -1.30
N THR A 153 8.84 1.39 -1.46
CA THR A 153 9.83 1.26 -0.38
C THR A 153 10.78 2.43 -0.24
N ASP A 154 10.92 3.25 -1.29
CA ASP A 154 11.82 4.40 -1.29
C ASP A 154 11.10 5.69 -0.95
N THR A 155 11.82 6.78 -0.68
CA THR A 155 11.23 8.11 -0.53
C THR A 155 10.51 8.55 -1.80
N GLU A 156 11.09 8.26 -2.97
CA GLU A 156 10.48 8.42 -4.28
C GLU A 156 10.81 7.20 -5.14
N GLN A 157 9.82 6.65 -5.84
CA GLN A 157 9.98 5.46 -6.66
C GLN A 157 9.08 5.53 -7.89
N THR A 158 9.61 5.14 -9.05
CA THR A 158 8.87 5.13 -10.32
C THR A 158 8.61 3.70 -10.76
N PHE A 159 7.35 3.44 -11.10
CA PHE A 159 6.90 2.17 -11.68
C PHE A 159 6.46 2.42 -13.11
N THR A 160 6.85 1.53 -14.02
CA THR A 160 6.51 1.65 -15.44
C THR A 160 5.65 0.48 -15.87
N PHE A 161 4.46 0.78 -16.36
CA PHE A 161 3.60 -0.18 -17.04
C PHE A 161 3.88 -0.13 -18.55
N VAL A 162 3.93 -1.28 -19.18
CA VAL A 162 4.18 -1.44 -20.62
C VAL A 162 2.98 -2.06 -21.31
N ASP A 163 2.93 -1.92 -22.64
CA ASP A 163 1.80 -2.35 -23.49
C ASP A 163 0.47 -1.65 -23.14
N VAL A 164 0.54 -0.45 -22.58
CA VAL A 164 -0.65 0.36 -22.31
C VAL A 164 -1.15 0.96 -23.62
N PRO A 165 -2.33 0.56 -24.12
CA PRO A 165 -2.74 0.86 -25.49
C PRO A 165 -3.13 2.31 -25.74
N GLU A 166 -3.56 3.01 -24.67
CA GLU A 166 -4.04 4.39 -24.70
C GLU A 166 -3.73 5.07 -23.37
N GLN A 167 -3.84 6.39 -23.31
CA GLN A 167 -3.69 7.12 -22.03
C GLN A 167 -4.85 6.74 -21.10
N PRO A 168 -4.57 6.04 -19.99
CA PRO A 168 -5.59 5.60 -19.06
C PRO A 168 -5.82 6.65 -17.97
N LEU A 169 -6.91 6.47 -17.21
CA LEU A 169 -7.08 7.12 -15.92
C LEU A 169 -6.63 6.16 -14.81
N PRO A 170 -5.74 6.58 -13.90
CA PRO A 170 -5.31 5.72 -12.81
C PRO A 170 -6.41 5.64 -11.72
N SER A 171 -6.69 4.44 -11.24
CA SER A 171 -7.46 4.17 -10.02
C SER A 171 -6.44 3.87 -8.92
N LEU A 172 -6.29 4.81 -7.98
CA LEU A 172 -5.23 4.81 -6.98
C LEU A 172 -5.70 4.27 -5.64
N LEU A 173 -4.80 3.59 -4.93
CA LEU A 173 -5.01 3.03 -3.59
C LEU A 173 -6.20 2.08 -3.53
N ARG A 174 -6.41 1.27 -4.56
CA ARG A 174 -7.51 0.32 -4.65
C ARG A 174 -7.64 -0.51 -3.38
N ASN A 175 -8.89 -0.74 -2.99
CA ASN A 175 -9.27 -1.45 -1.76
C ASN A 175 -8.59 -0.87 -0.50
N PHE A 176 -8.33 0.44 -0.49
CA PHE A 176 -7.61 1.12 0.60
C PHE A 176 -6.37 0.33 1.05
N SER A 177 -5.52 -0.05 0.10
CA SER A 177 -4.41 -0.99 0.29
C SER A 177 -3.42 -0.62 1.40
N SER A 178 -3.40 0.63 1.84
CA SER A 178 -2.60 1.14 2.96
C SER A 178 -3.23 2.38 3.58
N PRO A 179 -3.01 2.63 4.90
CA PRO A 179 -3.55 3.79 5.60
C PRO A 179 -2.72 5.05 5.33
N VAL A 180 -2.80 5.57 4.12
CA VAL A 180 -2.08 6.76 3.64
C VAL A 180 -3.04 7.80 3.08
N ILE A 181 -2.61 9.06 3.00
CA ILE A 181 -3.32 10.11 2.28
C ILE A 181 -2.71 10.19 0.89
N VAL A 182 -3.51 9.94 -0.14
CA VAL A 182 -3.08 10.06 -1.54
C VAL A 182 -3.33 11.49 -2.03
N GLU A 183 -2.32 12.06 -2.67
CA GLU A 183 -2.37 13.36 -3.33
C GLU A 183 -2.14 13.16 -4.83
N TYR A 184 -3.20 13.36 -5.60
CA TYR A 184 -3.18 13.30 -7.06
C TYR A 184 -4.17 14.32 -7.62
N ASP A 185 -3.83 14.95 -8.72
CA ASP A 185 -4.56 16.07 -9.30
C ASP A 185 -5.61 15.57 -10.31
N TYR A 186 -6.68 14.95 -9.79
CA TYR A 186 -7.82 14.57 -10.61
C TYR A 186 -8.66 15.80 -10.97
N SER A 187 -9.07 15.90 -12.24
CA SER A 187 -10.11 16.85 -12.63
C SER A 187 -11.50 16.36 -12.15
N ASP A 188 -12.49 17.26 -12.15
CA ASP A 188 -13.86 16.88 -11.84
C ASP A 188 -14.42 15.84 -12.82
N ASP A 189 -14.03 15.92 -14.10
CA ASP A 189 -14.39 14.94 -15.12
C ASP A 189 -13.73 13.57 -14.85
N ASP A 190 -12.48 13.53 -14.39
CA ASP A 190 -11.81 12.29 -13.99
C ASP A 190 -12.53 11.63 -12.81
N LEU A 191 -12.91 12.42 -11.79
CA LEU A 191 -13.65 11.92 -10.63
C LEU A 191 -15.03 11.40 -11.02
N ALA A 192 -15.75 12.11 -11.90
CA ALA A 192 -17.03 11.64 -12.42
C ALA A 192 -16.88 10.34 -13.21
N PHE A 193 -15.81 10.22 -14.00
CA PHE A 193 -15.51 9.01 -14.76
C PHE A 193 -15.17 7.84 -13.84
N LEU A 194 -14.35 8.04 -12.80
CA LEU A 194 -14.05 7.01 -11.81
C LEU A 194 -15.30 6.53 -11.09
N LEU A 195 -16.17 7.46 -10.64
CA LEU A 195 -17.45 7.10 -9.98
C LEU A 195 -18.35 6.21 -10.85
N ALA A 196 -18.27 6.37 -12.18
CA ALA A 196 -19.09 5.60 -13.10
C ALA A 196 -18.47 4.25 -13.51
N HIS A 197 -17.14 4.12 -13.49
CA HIS A 197 -16.45 3.05 -14.19
C HIS A 197 -15.42 2.30 -13.35
N ASP A 198 -14.97 2.84 -12.20
CA ASP A 198 -14.01 2.13 -11.36
C ASP A 198 -14.62 0.82 -10.85
N SER A 199 -13.90 -0.26 -11.04
CA SER A 199 -14.29 -1.57 -10.52
C SER A 199 -13.98 -1.75 -9.04
N ASP A 200 -13.19 -0.84 -8.46
CA ASP A 200 -12.90 -0.79 -7.03
C ASP A 200 -14.04 -0.04 -6.32
N PRO A 201 -14.66 -0.59 -5.24
CA PRO A 201 -15.81 0.01 -4.57
C PRO A 201 -15.48 1.28 -3.79
#